data_7c850cd592c260f29183e2f2d5693986
#
_entry.id   7c850cd592c260f29183e2f2d5693986
#
_cell.length_a   1.000
_cell.length_b   1.000
_cell.length_c   1.000
_cell.angle_alpha   90.00
_cell.angle_beta   90.00
_cell.angle_gamma   90.00
#
_symmetry.space_group_name_H-M   'P 1'
#
loop_
_entity.id
_entity.type
_entity.pdbx_description
1 polymer ?
#
loop_
_entity_poly.entity_id
_entity_poly.type
_entity_poly.pdbx_seq_one_letter_code
_entity_poly.pdbx_strand_id
1 'polypeptide(L)'
;MAFASLFTLLDDITAVLDDVALMTKMAAKKTAGVVGDDLALNANQVTGVSAERELPIIWAVAKGSLVNKLILVPLALLLSAFLPKLITPLLMIGGIYLCCEGVEKLLHKVLHRHEAHDDEEAAAETLDEKTKIKGAIRTDFILSAEIIIIALGVVEKYDLMTRSLVMAAIGVGMTVFVYGLVGVIVKLDDFGMLLMRQKSTGIQTVGQGLIAFMPWFMRGLSVVGTLAMFLVGGGLIAHNLGFLHDFLHAHHWDSGLMEHIANLAVGLIAGAIACAVALPLMKLFQKH
;
A
#
# COMPACT_ATOMS: atom_id res chain seq x y z
N MET A 1 22.24 -24.23 40.89
CA MET A 1 21.35 -23.04 40.82
C MET A 1 21.45 -22.30 39.51
N ALA A 2 22.63 -22.04 38.92
CA ALA A 2 22.77 -21.33 37.64
C ALA A 2 22.08 -21.98 36.44
N PHE A 3 22.08 -23.32 36.34
CA PHE A 3 21.40 -24.02 35.24
C PHE A 3 19.88 -23.95 35.33
N ALA A 4 19.28 -24.01 36.52
CA ALA A 4 17.85 -23.85 36.70
C ALA A 4 17.38 -22.43 36.28
N SER A 5 18.16 -21.41 36.58
CA SER A 5 17.94 -20.03 36.17
C SER A 5 18.02 -19.85 34.63
N LEU A 6 18.93 -20.59 33.96
CA LEU A 6 19.05 -20.55 32.50
C LEU A 6 17.84 -21.21 31.81
N PHE A 7 17.36 -22.34 32.32
CA PHE A 7 16.15 -23.00 31.76
C PHE A 7 14.92 -22.14 31.97
N THR A 8 14.76 -21.50 33.14
CA THR A 8 13.62 -20.58 33.36
C THR A 8 13.70 -19.39 32.40
N LEU A 9 14.87 -18.82 32.15
CA LEU A 9 15.08 -17.75 31.19
C LEU A 9 14.73 -18.19 29.75
N LEU A 10 15.10 -19.41 29.36
CA LEU A 10 14.76 -19.97 28.05
C LEU A 10 13.26 -20.21 27.90
N ASP A 11 12.58 -20.68 28.94
CA ASP A 11 11.12 -20.85 28.97
C ASP A 11 10.42 -19.50 28.84
N ASP A 12 10.87 -18.48 29.57
CA ASP A 12 10.33 -17.12 29.48
C ASP A 12 10.51 -16.52 28.07
N ILE A 13 11.70 -16.70 27.46
CA ILE A 13 11.95 -16.26 26.08
C ILE A 13 11.05 -17.00 25.10
N THR A 14 10.87 -18.31 25.26
CA THR A 14 10.02 -19.12 24.38
C THR A 14 8.56 -18.68 24.49
N ALA A 15 8.06 -18.41 25.67
CA ALA A 15 6.70 -17.91 25.89
C ALA A 15 6.48 -16.55 25.20
N VAL A 16 7.45 -15.62 25.32
CA VAL A 16 7.38 -14.33 24.63
C VAL A 16 7.39 -14.50 23.11
N LEU A 17 8.22 -15.41 22.58
CA LEU A 17 8.28 -15.67 21.13
C LEU A 17 6.98 -16.31 20.61
N ASP A 18 6.36 -17.20 21.37
CA ASP A 18 5.07 -17.79 21.02
C ASP A 18 3.95 -16.75 21.00
N ASP A 19 3.91 -15.86 21.98
CA ASP A 19 2.98 -14.73 22.03
C ASP A 19 3.20 -13.79 20.83
N VAL A 20 4.44 -13.43 20.53
CA VAL A 20 4.80 -12.58 19.39
C VAL A 20 4.37 -13.25 18.08
N ALA A 21 4.61 -14.56 17.90
CA ALA A 21 4.22 -15.29 16.70
C ALA A 21 2.70 -15.34 16.53
N LEU A 22 1.95 -15.61 17.60
CA LEU A 22 0.50 -15.63 17.59
C LEU A 22 -0.08 -14.25 17.26
N MET A 23 0.40 -13.21 17.92
CA MET A 23 -0.06 -11.83 17.69
C MET A 23 0.30 -11.32 16.29
N THR A 24 1.50 -11.63 15.80
CA THR A 24 1.90 -11.32 14.42
C THR A 24 0.96 -11.98 13.41
N LYS A 25 0.61 -13.25 13.62
CA LYS A 25 -0.37 -13.97 12.77
C LYS A 25 -1.76 -13.31 12.83
N MET A 26 -2.22 -12.90 14.00
CA MET A 26 -3.50 -12.21 14.16
C MET A 26 -3.50 -10.83 13.49
N ALA A 27 -2.43 -10.05 13.66
CA ALA A 27 -2.25 -8.76 13.02
C ALA A 27 -2.18 -8.92 11.49
N ALA A 28 -1.39 -9.86 10.97
CA ALA A 28 -1.32 -10.16 9.54
C ALA A 28 -2.67 -10.57 8.96
N LYS A 29 -3.48 -11.37 9.69
CA LYS A 29 -4.84 -11.73 9.27
C LYS A 29 -5.77 -10.52 9.21
N LYS A 30 -5.67 -9.61 10.17
CA LYS A 30 -6.49 -8.38 10.20
C LYS A 30 -6.09 -7.40 9.10
N THR A 31 -4.81 -7.30 8.77
CA THR A 31 -4.30 -6.42 7.71
C THR A 31 -4.41 -7.03 6.31
N ALA A 32 -4.68 -8.33 6.18
CA ALA A 32 -4.72 -9.02 4.88
C ALA A 32 -5.70 -8.41 3.86
N GLY A 33 -6.80 -7.82 4.32
CA GLY A 33 -7.75 -7.12 3.45
C GLY A 33 -7.16 -5.86 2.81
N VAL A 34 -6.34 -5.13 3.57
CA VAL A 34 -5.68 -3.89 3.11
C VAL A 34 -4.46 -4.20 2.23
N VAL A 35 -3.78 -5.32 2.48
CA VAL A 35 -2.57 -5.71 1.74
C VAL A 35 -2.81 -5.92 0.24
N GLY A 36 -3.99 -6.38 -0.15
CA GLY A 36 -4.36 -6.52 -1.56
C GLY A 36 -4.34 -5.19 -2.31
N ASP A 37 -4.88 -4.15 -1.67
CA ASP A 37 -4.91 -2.80 -2.20
C ASP A 37 -3.50 -2.18 -2.22
N ASP A 38 -2.71 -2.39 -1.16
CA ASP A 38 -1.30 -1.98 -1.05
C ASP A 38 -0.44 -2.60 -2.15
N LEU A 39 -0.61 -3.90 -2.41
CA LEU A 39 0.09 -4.61 -3.48
C LEU A 39 -0.23 -4.03 -4.86
N ALA A 40 -1.51 -3.81 -5.16
CA ALA A 40 -1.94 -3.26 -6.46
C ALA A 40 -1.39 -1.84 -6.68
N LEU A 41 -1.43 -1.00 -5.65
CA LEU A 41 -0.87 0.35 -5.69
C LEU A 41 0.64 0.36 -5.90
N ASN A 42 1.38 -0.41 -5.10
CA ASN A 42 2.84 -0.47 -5.19
C ASN A 42 3.31 -1.06 -6.53
N ALA A 43 2.66 -2.12 -7.03
CA ALA A 43 2.98 -2.69 -8.32
C ALA A 43 2.72 -1.67 -9.45
N ASN A 44 1.58 -0.97 -9.44
CA ASN A 44 1.25 0.05 -10.43
C ASN A 44 2.27 1.21 -10.44
N GLN A 45 2.81 1.60 -9.29
CA GLN A 45 3.77 2.71 -9.20
C GLN A 45 5.17 2.38 -9.71
N VAL A 46 5.58 1.10 -9.67
CA VAL A 46 6.91 0.66 -10.11
C VAL A 46 6.92 0.12 -11.54
N THR A 47 5.76 0.00 -12.19
CA THR A 47 5.63 -0.43 -13.59
C THR A 47 5.87 0.70 -14.59
N GLY A 48 6.09 0.36 -15.86
CA GLY A 48 6.27 1.32 -16.95
C GLY A 48 7.66 1.98 -16.97
N VAL A 49 8.68 1.21 -16.62
CA VAL A 49 10.11 1.53 -16.80
C VAL A 49 10.77 0.42 -17.62
N SER A 50 12.00 0.65 -18.08
CA SER A 50 12.72 -0.40 -18.80
C SER A 50 12.94 -1.65 -17.93
N ALA A 51 12.83 -2.83 -18.52
CA ALA A 51 12.90 -4.13 -17.81
C ALA A 51 14.17 -4.30 -16.95
N GLU A 52 15.29 -3.69 -17.37
CA GLU A 52 16.55 -3.72 -16.63
C GLU A 52 16.51 -2.88 -15.34
N ARG A 53 15.65 -1.86 -15.29
CA ARG A 53 15.55 -0.91 -14.18
C ARG A 53 14.46 -1.27 -13.16
N GLU A 54 13.55 -2.16 -13.47
CA GLU A 54 12.43 -2.55 -12.62
C GLU A 54 12.87 -3.05 -11.24
N LEU A 55 13.75 -4.06 -11.18
CA LEU A 55 14.24 -4.60 -9.91
C LEU A 55 15.05 -3.60 -9.08
N PRO A 56 15.95 -2.79 -9.66
CA PRO A 56 16.60 -1.69 -8.93
C PRO A 56 15.61 -0.69 -8.33
N ILE A 57 14.54 -0.33 -9.06
CA ILE A 57 13.50 0.57 -8.56
C ILE A 57 12.72 -0.07 -7.41
N ILE A 58 12.26 -1.32 -7.59
CA ILE A 58 11.57 -2.08 -6.52
C ILE A 58 12.45 -2.14 -5.27
N TRP A 59 13.74 -2.41 -5.41
CA TRP A 59 14.67 -2.45 -4.30
C TRP A 59 14.85 -1.09 -3.62
N ALA A 60 14.90 0.00 -4.40
CA ALA A 60 14.97 1.36 -3.87
C ALA A 60 13.70 1.73 -3.09
N VAL A 61 12.52 1.39 -3.63
CA VAL A 61 11.24 1.61 -2.96
C VAL A 61 11.11 0.74 -1.71
N ALA A 62 11.50 -0.54 -1.76
CA ALA A 62 11.49 -1.44 -0.60
C ALA A 62 12.37 -0.92 0.55
N LYS A 63 13.55 -0.38 0.23
CA LYS A 63 14.40 0.30 1.24
C LYS A 63 13.70 1.51 1.83
N GLY A 64 13.07 2.35 0.99
CA GLY A 64 12.30 3.50 1.43
C GLY A 64 11.12 3.10 2.32
N SER A 65 10.39 2.05 1.93
CA SER A 65 9.33 1.45 2.73
C SER A 65 9.81 0.96 4.10
N LEU A 66 10.97 0.30 4.14
CA LEU A 66 11.56 -0.11 5.41
C LEU A 66 11.91 1.08 6.30
N VAL A 67 12.46 2.15 5.73
CA VAL A 67 12.73 3.40 6.46
C VAL A 67 11.44 4.04 6.95
N ASN A 68 10.38 4.07 6.13
CA ASN A 68 9.05 4.53 6.53
C ASN A 68 8.58 3.78 7.79
N LYS A 69 8.68 2.46 7.80
CA LYS A 69 8.24 1.63 8.93
C LYS A 69 9.13 1.79 10.17
N LEU A 70 10.43 1.99 9.99
CA LEU A 70 11.36 2.32 11.08
C LEU A 70 11.01 3.65 11.77
N ILE A 71 10.39 4.57 11.05
CA ILE A 71 9.90 5.83 11.60
C ILE A 71 8.48 5.67 12.16
N LEU A 72 7.59 5.03 11.40
CA LEU A 72 6.17 4.93 11.74
C LEU A 72 5.92 4.03 12.97
N VAL A 73 6.66 2.93 13.14
CA VAL A 73 6.47 2.02 14.28
C VAL A 73 6.76 2.72 15.61
N PRO A 74 7.93 3.33 15.84
CA PRO A 74 8.16 4.09 17.07
C PRO A 74 7.18 5.26 17.25
N LEU A 75 6.85 5.96 16.16
CA LEU A 75 5.90 7.08 16.20
C LEU A 75 4.50 6.61 16.61
N ALA A 76 4.02 5.50 16.04
CA ALA A 76 2.72 4.92 16.38
C ALA A 76 2.67 4.45 17.84
N LEU A 77 3.75 3.83 18.35
CA LEU A 77 3.87 3.45 19.74
C LEU A 77 3.85 4.66 20.67
N LEU A 78 4.57 5.73 20.34
CA LEU A 78 4.59 6.98 21.11
C LEU A 78 3.23 7.67 21.06
N LEU A 79 2.63 7.82 19.87
CA LEU A 79 1.30 8.43 19.73
C LEU A 79 0.23 7.65 20.50
N SER A 80 0.25 6.34 20.43
CA SER A 80 -0.66 5.47 21.16
C SER A 80 -0.53 5.63 22.68
N ALA A 81 0.71 5.86 23.18
CA ALA A 81 0.98 6.00 24.60
C ALA A 81 0.63 7.41 25.13
N PHE A 82 0.93 8.47 24.37
CA PHE A 82 0.87 9.85 24.86
C PHE A 82 -0.26 10.68 24.24
N LEU A 83 -0.59 10.47 22.98
CA LEU A 83 -1.50 11.31 22.20
C LEU A 83 -2.42 10.49 21.27
N PRO A 84 -3.18 9.50 21.77
CA PRO A 84 -3.98 8.61 20.93
C PRO A 84 -5.00 9.37 20.06
N LYS A 85 -5.48 10.54 20.50
CA LYS A 85 -6.44 11.38 19.76
C LYS A 85 -5.88 11.99 18.47
N LEU A 86 -4.56 12.04 18.29
CA LEU A 86 -3.95 12.57 17.06
C LEU A 86 -3.88 11.52 15.92
N ILE A 87 -4.03 10.26 16.23
CA ILE A 87 -3.97 9.18 15.25
C ILE A 87 -5.06 9.35 14.18
N THR A 88 -6.29 9.59 14.61
CA THR A 88 -7.44 9.76 13.71
C THR A 88 -7.30 10.93 12.72
N PRO A 89 -6.98 12.17 13.14
CA PRO A 89 -6.76 13.26 12.20
C PRO A 89 -5.64 13.01 11.20
N LEU A 90 -4.54 12.37 11.63
CA LEU A 90 -3.41 12.05 10.76
C LEU A 90 -3.80 11.03 9.67
N LEU A 91 -4.58 10.01 10.04
CA LEU A 91 -5.12 9.04 9.09
C LEU A 91 -6.07 9.70 8.08
N MET A 92 -6.95 10.59 8.54
CA MET A 92 -7.86 11.31 7.65
C MET A 92 -7.11 12.19 6.64
N ILE A 93 -6.04 12.89 7.05
CA ILE A 93 -5.19 13.67 6.15
C ILE A 93 -4.55 12.74 5.10
N GLY A 94 -4.04 11.59 5.52
CA GLY A 94 -3.51 10.57 4.61
C GLY A 94 -4.56 10.07 3.62
N GLY A 95 -5.77 9.78 4.09
CA GLY A 95 -6.91 9.36 3.25
C GLY A 95 -7.30 10.42 2.21
N ILE A 96 -7.39 11.68 2.60
CA ILE A 96 -7.66 12.80 1.68
C ILE A 96 -6.56 12.91 0.61
N TYR A 97 -5.29 12.75 1.01
CA TYR A 97 -4.17 12.76 0.08
C TYR A 97 -4.28 11.65 -0.96
N LEU A 98 -4.55 10.39 -0.55
CA LEU A 98 -4.75 9.26 -1.46
C LEU A 98 -5.91 9.50 -2.43
N CYS A 99 -7.03 10.01 -1.92
CA CYS A 99 -8.20 10.33 -2.76
C CYS A 99 -7.88 11.42 -3.79
N CYS A 100 -7.12 12.45 -3.40
CA CYS A 100 -6.71 13.53 -4.31
C CYS A 100 -5.78 12.99 -5.41
N GLU A 101 -4.77 12.19 -5.07
CA GLU A 101 -3.88 11.54 -6.03
C GLU A 101 -4.66 10.60 -7.00
N GLY A 102 -5.65 9.87 -6.47
CA GLY A 102 -6.55 9.03 -7.28
C GLY A 102 -7.36 9.83 -8.31
N VAL A 103 -7.91 10.98 -7.91
CA VAL A 103 -8.65 11.89 -8.82
C VAL A 103 -7.71 12.50 -9.85
N GLU A 104 -6.51 12.92 -9.47
CA GLU A 104 -5.51 13.46 -10.39
C GLU A 104 -5.14 12.45 -11.48
N LYS A 105 -4.88 11.18 -11.12
CA LYS A 105 -4.65 10.09 -12.08
C LYS A 105 -5.83 9.87 -13.01
N LEU A 106 -7.05 9.91 -12.47
CA LEU A 106 -8.27 9.73 -13.26
C LEU A 106 -8.47 10.89 -14.24
N LEU A 107 -8.27 12.11 -13.78
CA LEU A 107 -8.41 13.33 -14.56
C LEU A 107 -7.39 13.37 -15.71
N HIS A 108 -6.13 13.05 -15.42
CA HIS A 108 -5.08 12.94 -16.43
C HIS A 108 -5.45 11.92 -17.51
N LYS A 109 -5.93 10.74 -17.14
CA LYS A 109 -6.34 9.68 -18.06
C LYS A 109 -7.56 10.08 -18.93
N VAL A 110 -8.48 10.88 -18.38
CA VAL A 110 -9.69 11.32 -19.09
C VAL A 110 -9.38 12.50 -20.02
N LEU A 111 -8.61 13.51 -19.55
CA LEU A 111 -8.30 14.70 -20.34
C LEU A 111 -7.36 14.41 -21.52
N HIS A 112 -6.37 13.50 -21.33
CA HIS A 112 -5.37 13.18 -22.36
C HIS A 112 -5.75 11.99 -23.23
N ARG A 113 -7.00 11.50 -23.13
CA ARG A 113 -7.50 10.37 -23.95
C ARG A 113 -7.52 10.66 -25.46
N HIS A 114 -7.51 11.92 -25.87
CA HIS A 114 -7.53 12.34 -27.28
C HIS A 114 -6.13 12.53 -27.89
N GLU A 115 -5.06 12.62 -27.09
CA GLU A 115 -3.69 12.78 -27.58
C GLU A 115 -2.84 11.49 -27.47
N ALA A 116 -3.46 10.40 -27.01
CA ALA A 116 -2.78 9.22 -26.52
C ALA A 116 -2.65 8.10 -27.57
N HIS A 117 -2.10 8.35 -28.75
CA HIS A 117 -1.63 7.24 -29.59
C HIS A 117 -0.14 7.23 -29.88
N ASP A 118 0.58 8.37 -29.68
CA ASP A 118 2.01 8.45 -29.98
C ASP A 118 2.85 9.03 -28.82
N ASP A 119 2.24 9.65 -27.78
CA ASP A 119 2.98 10.35 -26.72
C ASP A 119 3.04 9.57 -25.36
N GLU A 120 2.23 8.53 -25.17
CA GLU A 120 2.26 7.78 -23.89
C GLU A 120 3.56 6.96 -23.72
N GLU A 121 4.17 6.45 -24.79
CA GLU A 121 5.46 5.76 -24.70
C GLU A 121 6.61 6.75 -24.44
N ALA A 122 6.60 7.91 -25.10
CA ALA A 122 7.64 8.93 -24.94
C ALA A 122 7.53 9.69 -23.60
N ALA A 123 6.32 9.97 -23.12
CA ALA A 123 6.11 10.63 -21.83
C ALA A 123 6.39 9.70 -20.64
N ALA A 124 6.20 8.39 -20.78
CA ALA A 124 6.56 7.39 -19.77
C ALA A 124 8.08 7.26 -19.60
N GLU A 125 8.86 7.43 -20.66
CA GLU A 125 10.34 7.40 -20.61
C GLU A 125 10.96 8.63 -19.94
N THR A 126 10.28 9.78 -19.92
CA THR A 126 10.81 11.04 -19.39
C THR A 126 10.44 11.34 -17.93
N LEU A 127 9.58 10.55 -17.30
CA LEU A 127 9.37 10.64 -15.86
C LEU A 127 10.65 10.19 -15.14
N ASP A 128 11.38 11.17 -14.60
CA ASP A 128 12.59 10.93 -13.82
C ASP A 128 12.36 9.78 -12.83
N GLU A 129 13.11 8.70 -12.95
CA GLU A 129 13.06 7.51 -12.09
C GLU A 129 13.01 7.87 -10.60
N LYS A 130 13.75 8.94 -10.22
CA LYS A 130 13.76 9.45 -8.85
C LYS A 130 12.39 9.97 -8.41
N THR A 131 11.65 10.60 -9.32
CA THR A 131 10.29 11.09 -9.03
C THR A 131 9.33 9.92 -8.83
N LYS A 132 9.41 8.86 -9.65
CA LYS A 132 8.62 7.63 -9.46
C LYS A 132 8.92 6.96 -8.11
N ILE A 133 10.22 6.75 -7.79
CA ILE A 133 10.63 6.16 -6.51
C ILE A 133 10.13 7.00 -5.34
N LYS A 134 10.28 8.32 -5.40
CA LYS A 134 9.83 9.23 -4.34
C LYS A 134 8.31 9.21 -4.16
N GLY A 135 7.56 9.16 -5.25
CA GLY A 135 6.10 9.01 -5.25
C GLY A 135 5.68 7.69 -4.61
N ALA A 136 6.29 6.58 -5.02
CA ALA A 136 6.01 5.25 -4.46
C ALA A 136 6.29 5.19 -2.95
N ILE A 137 7.43 5.72 -2.48
CA ILE A 137 7.78 5.76 -1.06
C ILE A 137 6.78 6.62 -0.27
N ARG A 138 6.29 7.73 -0.84
CA ARG A 138 5.32 8.61 -0.21
C ARG A 138 3.95 7.95 -0.05
N THR A 139 3.48 7.26 -1.08
CA THR A 139 2.22 6.49 -1.01
C THR A 139 2.35 5.34 -0.02
N ASP A 140 3.46 4.57 -0.07
CA ASP A 140 3.76 3.52 0.90
C ASP A 140 3.76 4.02 2.34
N PHE A 141 4.20 5.25 2.59
CA PHE A 141 4.17 5.84 3.94
C PHE A 141 2.75 5.89 4.50
N ILE A 142 1.76 6.30 3.71
CA ILE A 142 0.36 6.42 4.13
C ILE A 142 -0.26 5.03 4.35
N LEU A 143 -0.05 4.12 3.39
CA LEU A 143 -0.54 2.74 3.48
C LEU A 143 0.10 1.99 4.65
N SER A 144 1.40 2.21 4.87
CA SER A 144 2.12 1.66 6.02
C SER A 144 1.60 2.20 7.35
N ALA A 145 1.22 3.48 7.43
CA ALA A 145 0.64 4.06 8.64
C ALA A 145 -0.69 3.38 8.99
N GLU A 146 -1.54 3.10 7.99
CA GLU A 146 -2.80 2.37 8.18
C GLU A 146 -2.55 0.95 8.72
N ILE A 147 -1.69 0.17 8.04
CA ILE A 147 -1.34 -1.19 8.44
C ILE A 147 -0.78 -1.21 9.87
N ILE A 148 0.12 -0.27 10.21
CA ILE A 148 0.73 -0.16 11.52
C ILE A 148 -0.31 0.14 12.60
N ILE A 149 -1.29 0.99 12.33
CA ILE A 149 -2.34 1.32 13.29
C ILE A 149 -3.30 0.16 13.49
N ILE A 150 -3.70 -0.54 12.43
CA ILE A 150 -4.50 -1.76 12.53
C ILE A 150 -3.75 -2.82 13.35
N ALA A 151 -2.47 -3.03 13.08
CA ALA A 151 -1.63 -3.98 13.82
C ALA A 151 -1.50 -3.57 15.30
N LEU A 152 -1.29 -2.28 15.58
CA LEU A 152 -1.22 -1.73 16.93
C LEU A 152 -2.50 -2.00 17.72
N GLY A 153 -3.67 -1.85 17.10
CA GLY A 153 -4.96 -2.17 17.72
C GLY A 153 -5.11 -3.64 18.11
N VAL A 154 -4.42 -4.58 17.43
CA VAL A 154 -4.40 -6.01 17.81
C VAL A 154 -3.61 -6.24 19.09
N VAL A 155 -2.52 -5.50 19.26
CA VAL A 155 -1.55 -5.70 20.36
C VAL A 155 -1.68 -4.68 21.50
N GLU A 156 -2.70 -3.82 21.48
CA GLU A 156 -2.86 -2.73 22.44
C GLU A 156 -2.87 -3.19 23.91
N LYS A 157 -3.39 -4.39 24.18
CA LYS A 157 -3.53 -4.95 25.54
C LYS A 157 -2.27 -5.66 26.06
N TYR A 158 -1.24 -5.81 25.22
CA TYR A 158 -0.01 -6.49 25.56
C TYR A 158 1.05 -5.52 26.10
N ASP A 159 2.07 -6.05 26.73
CA ASP A 159 3.20 -5.27 27.23
C ASP A 159 4.00 -4.59 26.09
N LEU A 160 4.77 -3.58 26.42
CA LEU A 160 5.50 -2.77 25.43
C LEU A 160 6.50 -3.61 24.62
N MET A 161 7.11 -4.64 25.22
CA MET A 161 8.10 -5.50 24.56
C MET A 161 7.42 -6.33 23.46
N THR A 162 6.37 -7.07 23.81
CA THR A 162 5.57 -7.87 22.87
C THR A 162 5.00 -6.99 21.76
N ARG A 163 4.43 -5.83 22.13
CA ARG A 163 3.90 -4.85 21.18
C ARG A 163 4.97 -4.40 20.18
N SER A 164 6.15 -4.02 20.66
CA SER A 164 7.24 -3.55 19.81
C SER A 164 7.76 -4.64 18.87
N LEU A 165 7.90 -5.87 19.35
CA LEU A 165 8.34 -7.01 18.55
C LEU A 165 7.35 -7.37 17.46
N VAL A 166 6.05 -7.42 17.79
CA VAL A 166 4.99 -7.68 16.79
C VAL A 166 4.95 -6.58 15.73
N MET A 167 5.02 -5.32 16.13
CA MET A 167 5.04 -4.19 15.20
C MET A 167 6.26 -4.22 14.27
N ALA A 168 7.43 -4.57 14.80
CA ALA A 168 8.64 -4.74 13.99
C ALA A 168 8.51 -5.93 13.02
N ALA A 169 7.98 -7.07 13.49
CA ALA A 169 7.76 -8.26 12.65
C ALA A 169 6.77 -7.98 11.51
N ILE A 170 5.66 -7.30 11.78
CA ILE A 170 4.70 -6.87 10.75
C ILE A 170 5.36 -5.89 9.78
N GLY A 171 6.09 -4.88 10.29
CA GLY A 171 6.75 -3.89 9.43
C GLY A 171 7.73 -4.51 8.44
N VAL A 172 8.63 -5.39 8.93
CA VAL A 172 9.59 -6.08 8.08
C VAL A 172 8.90 -7.12 7.19
N GLY A 173 8.02 -7.95 7.77
CA GLY A 173 7.33 -9.02 7.05
C GLY A 173 6.49 -8.48 5.90
N MET A 174 5.74 -7.39 6.10
CA MET A 174 4.95 -6.74 5.05
C MET A 174 5.84 -6.14 3.96
N THR A 175 6.95 -5.50 4.31
CA THR A 175 7.88 -4.98 3.29
C THR A 175 8.40 -6.11 2.40
N VAL A 176 8.87 -7.21 3.00
CA VAL A 176 9.39 -8.37 2.24
C VAL A 176 8.29 -9.01 1.40
N PHE A 177 7.10 -9.17 1.95
CA PHE A 177 5.97 -9.79 1.27
C PHE A 177 5.49 -8.97 0.08
N VAL A 178 5.18 -7.69 0.29
CA VAL A 178 4.63 -6.80 -0.75
C VAL A 178 5.65 -6.59 -1.87
N TYR A 179 6.87 -6.17 -1.55
CA TYR A 179 7.88 -5.90 -2.59
C TYR A 179 8.48 -7.17 -3.20
N GLY A 180 8.51 -8.27 -2.47
CA GLY A 180 8.82 -9.59 -3.04
C GLY A 180 7.80 -9.99 -4.10
N LEU A 181 6.51 -9.86 -3.79
CA LEU A 181 5.43 -10.19 -4.72
C LEU A 181 5.37 -9.21 -5.91
N VAL A 182 5.57 -7.91 -5.68
CA VAL A 182 5.72 -6.92 -6.76
C VAL A 182 6.87 -7.30 -7.69
N GLY A 183 8.02 -7.72 -7.14
CA GLY A 183 9.16 -8.18 -7.93
C GLY A 183 8.85 -9.40 -8.79
N VAL A 184 8.07 -10.34 -8.27
CA VAL A 184 7.59 -11.49 -9.05
C VAL A 184 6.64 -11.05 -10.16
N ILE A 185 5.67 -10.20 -9.87
CA ILE A 185 4.68 -9.71 -10.84
C ILE A 185 5.37 -9.01 -12.00
N VAL A 186 6.30 -8.11 -11.71
CA VAL A 186 6.99 -7.29 -12.70
C VAL A 186 7.93 -8.13 -13.58
N LYS A 187 8.42 -9.27 -13.09
CA LYS A 187 9.27 -10.19 -13.86
C LYS A 187 8.53 -11.33 -14.58
N LEU A 188 7.21 -11.30 -14.59
CA LEU A 188 6.43 -12.35 -15.30
C LEU A 188 6.61 -12.30 -16.82
N ASP A 189 6.82 -11.13 -17.41
CA ASP A 189 7.10 -11.00 -18.85
C ASP A 189 8.49 -11.53 -19.23
N ASP A 190 9.52 -11.20 -18.45
CA ASP A 190 10.87 -11.76 -18.61
C ASP A 190 10.84 -13.29 -18.50
N PHE A 191 10.06 -13.83 -17.56
CA PHE A 191 9.85 -15.26 -17.41
C PHE A 191 9.14 -15.85 -18.63
N GLY A 192 8.14 -15.16 -19.18
CA GLY A 192 7.49 -15.53 -20.44
C GLY A 192 8.47 -15.62 -21.61
N MET A 193 9.36 -14.64 -21.76
CA MET A 193 10.43 -14.66 -22.77
C MET A 193 11.40 -15.81 -22.58
N LEU A 194 11.73 -16.16 -21.33
CA LEU A 194 12.60 -17.30 -21.02
C LEU A 194 11.95 -18.64 -21.40
N LEU A 195 10.65 -18.78 -21.17
CA LEU A 195 9.88 -19.95 -21.59
C LEU A 195 9.84 -20.09 -23.13
N MET A 196 9.74 -18.99 -23.87
CA MET A 196 9.75 -19.01 -25.33
C MET A 196 11.09 -19.48 -25.93
N ARG A 197 12.20 -19.37 -25.21
CA ARG A 197 13.53 -19.83 -25.63
C ARG A 197 13.72 -21.34 -25.43
N GLN A 198 12.78 -22.05 -24.79
CA GLN A 198 12.86 -23.49 -24.58
C GLN A 198 12.57 -24.28 -25.88
N LYS A 199 13.08 -25.49 -25.98
CA LYS A 199 12.93 -26.31 -27.18
C LYS A 199 11.55 -27.00 -27.32
N SER A 200 10.76 -27.03 -26.25
CA SER A 200 9.45 -27.66 -26.20
C SER A 200 8.35 -26.74 -26.70
N THR A 201 7.62 -27.15 -27.74
CA THR A 201 6.51 -26.39 -28.31
C THR A 201 5.44 -26.04 -27.27
N GLY A 202 5.12 -26.94 -26.33
CA GLY A 202 4.15 -26.70 -25.28
C GLY A 202 4.61 -25.59 -24.31
N ILE A 203 5.90 -25.57 -23.97
CA ILE A 203 6.47 -24.51 -23.10
C ILE A 203 6.50 -23.17 -23.82
N GLN A 204 6.82 -23.16 -25.12
CA GLN A 204 6.78 -21.95 -25.95
C GLN A 204 5.36 -21.37 -26.01
N THR A 205 4.34 -22.20 -26.18
CA THR A 205 2.93 -21.72 -26.19
C THR A 205 2.53 -21.10 -24.86
N VAL A 206 2.97 -21.66 -23.72
CA VAL A 206 2.74 -21.07 -22.40
C VAL A 206 3.45 -19.72 -22.28
N GLY A 207 4.71 -19.63 -22.75
CA GLY A 207 5.47 -18.37 -22.77
C GLY A 207 4.80 -17.28 -23.59
N GLN A 208 4.32 -17.64 -24.81
CA GLN A 208 3.55 -16.72 -25.66
C GLN A 208 2.26 -16.24 -25.00
N GLY A 209 1.52 -17.17 -24.38
CA GLY A 209 0.30 -16.84 -23.61
C GLY A 209 0.57 -15.87 -22.46
N LEU A 210 1.66 -16.07 -21.73
CA LEU A 210 2.06 -15.21 -20.62
C LEU A 210 2.39 -13.79 -21.13
N ILE A 211 3.21 -13.66 -22.16
CA ILE A 211 3.57 -12.35 -22.74
C ILE A 211 2.33 -11.65 -23.31
N ALA A 212 1.44 -12.36 -23.98
CA ALA A 212 0.20 -11.78 -24.50
C ALA A 212 -0.77 -11.33 -23.39
N PHE A 213 -0.74 -12.00 -22.23
CA PHE A 213 -1.54 -11.65 -21.06
C PHE A 213 -1.01 -10.42 -20.32
N MET A 214 0.31 -10.20 -20.30
CA MET A 214 0.94 -9.14 -19.51
C MET A 214 0.39 -7.72 -19.75
N PRO A 215 0.19 -7.22 -20.98
CA PRO A 215 -0.34 -5.88 -21.20
C PRO A 215 -1.77 -5.71 -20.64
N TRP A 216 -2.60 -6.77 -20.74
CA TRP A 216 -3.94 -6.75 -20.17
C TRP A 216 -3.90 -6.79 -18.63
N PHE A 217 -3.03 -7.62 -18.07
CA PHE A 217 -2.79 -7.71 -16.63
C PHE A 217 -2.33 -6.37 -16.05
N MET A 218 -1.36 -5.71 -16.70
CA MET A 218 -0.86 -4.40 -16.25
C MET A 218 -1.92 -3.30 -16.30
N ARG A 219 -2.77 -3.29 -17.35
CA ARG A 219 -3.91 -2.37 -17.40
C ARG A 219 -4.92 -2.65 -16.28
N GLY A 220 -5.20 -3.91 -16.02
CA GLY A 220 -6.05 -4.34 -14.90
C GLY A 220 -5.48 -3.88 -13.56
N LEU A 221 -4.19 -4.09 -13.34
CA LEU A 221 -3.49 -3.68 -12.13
C LEU A 221 -3.53 -2.15 -11.93
N SER A 222 -3.36 -1.36 -13.02
CA SER A 222 -3.49 0.09 -12.98
C SER A 222 -4.89 0.55 -12.58
N VAL A 223 -5.94 -0.12 -13.06
CA VAL A 223 -7.33 0.18 -12.68
C VAL A 223 -7.58 -0.19 -11.22
N VAL A 224 -7.16 -1.38 -10.82
CA VAL A 224 -7.31 -1.86 -9.43
C VAL A 224 -6.55 -0.94 -8.47
N GLY A 225 -5.30 -0.55 -8.81
CA GLY A 225 -4.52 0.38 -8.00
C GLY A 225 -5.19 1.75 -7.83
N THR A 226 -5.81 2.28 -8.89
CA THR A 226 -6.55 3.55 -8.79
C THR A 226 -7.82 3.41 -7.96
N LEU A 227 -8.56 2.29 -8.10
CA LEU A 227 -9.72 2.00 -7.25
C LEU A 227 -9.33 1.83 -5.78
N ALA A 228 -8.20 1.17 -5.52
CA ALA A 228 -7.65 0.97 -4.18
C ALA A 228 -7.38 2.31 -3.45
N MET A 229 -6.87 3.34 -4.17
CA MET A 229 -6.66 4.67 -3.58
C MET A 229 -7.96 5.27 -3.05
N PHE A 230 -9.07 5.10 -3.77
CA PHE A 230 -10.38 5.58 -3.32
C PHE A 230 -10.98 4.72 -2.22
N LEU A 231 -10.80 3.40 -2.29
CA LEU A 231 -11.29 2.47 -1.26
C LEU A 231 -10.60 2.71 0.08
N VAL A 232 -9.26 2.75 0.07
CA VAL A 232 -8.45 2.99 1.26
C VAL A 232 -8.65 4.40 1.78
N GLY A 233 -8.45 5.42 0.93
CA GLY A 233 -8.59 6.82 1.32
C GLY A 233 -10.02 7.16 1.78
N GLY A 234 -11.02 6.66 1.05
CA GLY A 234 -12.43 6.83 1.42
C GLY A 234 -12.80 6.09 2.71
N GLY A 235 -12.28 4.87 2.91
CA GLY A 235 -12.44 4.11 4.13
C GLY A 235 -11.86 4.83 5.34
N LEU A 236 -10.64 5.37 5.23
CA LEU A 236 -10.02 6.18 6.28
C LEU A 236 -10.88 7.40 6.67
N ILE A 237 -11.53 8.04 5.69
CA ILE A 237 -12.42 9.17 5.93
C ILE A 237 -13.75 8.67 6.53
N ALA A 238 -14.38 7.66 5.93
CA ALA A 238 -15.69 7.15 6.30
C ALA A 238 -15.73 6.63 7.75
N HIS A 239 -14.71 5.88 8.16
CA HIS A 239 -14.66 5.30 9.50
C HIS A 239 -14.23 6.28 10.58
N ASN A 240 -13.50 7.33 10.23
CA ASN A 240 -12.98 8.30 11.20
C ASN A 240 -13.80 9.60 11.29
N LEU A 241 -14.72 9.85 10.35
CA LEU A 241 -15.62 11.01 10.39
C LEU A 241 -16.93 10.60 11.04
N GLY A 242 -17.14 10.95 12.32
CA GLY A 242 -18.22 10.44 13.17
C GLY A 242 -19.61 10.53 12.53
N PHE A 243 -19.98 11.70 11.98
CA PHE A 243 -21.29 11.87 11.34
C PHE A 243 -21.48 10.93 10.12
N LEU A 244 -20.41 10.67 9.36
CA LEU A 244 -20.45 9.80 8.19
C LEU A 244 -20.50 8.32 8.59
N HIS A 245 -19.75 7.96 9.61
CA HIS A 245 -19.80 6.65 10.23
C HIS A 245 -21.21 6.31 10.74
N ASP A 246 -21.84 7.23 11.49
CA ASP A 246 -23.20 7.06 12.01
C ASP A 246 -24.23 6.94 10.89
N PHE A 247 -24.08 7.74 9.81
CA PHE A 247 -24.95 7.65 8.64
C PHE A 247 -24.83 6.32 7.93
N LEU A 248 -23.60 5.81 7.69
CA LEU A 248 -23.39 4.52 7.04
C LEU A 248 -23.92 3.38 7.88
N HIS A 249 -23.70 3.43 9.20
CA HIS A 249 -24.23 2.45 10.15
C HIS A 249 -25.76 2.43 10.16
N ALA A 250 -26.41 3.60 10.20
CA ALA A 250 -27.87 3.71 10.20
C ALA A 250 -28.53 3.10 8.95
N HIS A 251 -27.80 3.09 7.81
CA HIS A 251 -28.29 2.52 6.56
C HIS A 251 -27.77 1.10 6.28
N HIS A 252 -27.07 0.48 7.24
CA HIS A 252 -26.43 -0.84 7.09
C HIS A 252 -25.43 -0.92 5.92
N TRP A 253 -24.74 0.18 5.64
CA TRP A 253 -23.70 0.30 4.58
C TRP A 253 -22.28 0.15 5.14
N ASP A 254 -22.15 -0.29 6.37
CA ASP A 254 -20.89 -0.48 7.11
C ASP A 254 -20.38 -1.92 7.05
N SER A 255 -20.94 -2.77 6.17
CA SER A 255 -20.53 -4.17 6.06
C SER A 255 -20.62 -4.72 4.63
N GLY A 256 -19.72 -5.64 4.31
CA GLY A 256 -19.70 -6.37 3.05
C GLY A 256 -19.48 -5.50 1.82
N LEU A 257 -20.17 -5.81 0.73
CA LEU A 257 -20.01 -5.11 -0.55
C LEU A 257 -20.45 -3.63 -0.48
N MET A 258 -21.47 -3.33 0.34
CA MET A 258 -21.97 -1.96 0.50
C MET A 258 -20.95 -1.04 1.16
N GLU A 259 -20.17 -1.55 2.10
CA GLU A 259 -19.05 -0.81 2.70
C GLU A 259 -18.02 -0.38 1.64
N HIS A 260 -17.61 -1.29 0.76
CA HIS A 260 -16.66 -0.96 -0.32
C HIS A 260 -17.24 0.07 -1.31
N ILE A 261 -18.52 -0.03 -1.66
CA ILE A 261 -19.20 0.94 -2.52
C ILE A 261 -19.26 2.31 -1.82
N ALA A 262 -19.60 2.34 -0.54
CA ALA A 262 -19.66 3.57 0.25
C ALA A 262 -18.26 4.21 0.36
N ASN A 263 -17.24 3.43 0.69
CA ASN A 263 -15.86 3.91 0.76
C ASN A 263 -15.38 4.48 -0.58
N LEU A 264 -15.70 3.80 -1.69
CA LEU A 264 -15.39 4.29 -3.04
C LEU A 264 -16.08 5.63 -3.33
N ALA A 265 -17.37 5.77 -3.02
CA ALA A 265 -18.13 6.99 -3.21
C ALA A 265 -17.58 8.15 -2.37
N VAL A 266 -17.31 7.89 -1.08
CA VAL A 266 -16.68 8.85 -0.16
C VAL A 266 -15.31 9.28 -0.69
N GLY A 267 -14.49 8.32 -1.14
CA GLY A 267 -13.16 8.58 -1.68
C GLY A 267 -13.21 9.47 -2.94
N LEU A 268 -14.12 9.18 -3.87
CA LEU A 268 -14.31 9.99 -5.08
C LEU A 268 -14.75 11.42 -4.76
N ILE A 269 -15.73 11.58 -3.85
CA ILE A 269 -16.24 12.90 -3.45
C ILE A 269 -15.17 13.70 -2.72
N ALA A 270 -14.51 13.09 -1.73
CA ALA A 270 -13.46 13.73 -0.96
C ALA A 270 -12.25 14.10 -1.84
N GLY A 271 -11.85 13.23 -2.75
CA GLY A 271 -10.79 13.48 -3.71
C GLY A 271 -11.13 14.60 -4.67
N ALA A 272 -12.36 14.64 -5.20
CA ALA A 272 -12.83 15.71 -6.09
C ALA A 272 -12.81 17.08 -5.38
N ILE A 273 -13.28 17.13 -4.13
CA ILE A 273 -13.27 18.36 -3.31
C ILE A 273 -11.82 18.77 -3.02
N ALA A 274 -10.97 17.84 -2.59
CA ALA A 274 -9.57 18.11 -2.31
C ALA A 274 -8.82 18.64 -3.53
N CYS A 275 -8.99 18.01 -4.71
CA CYS A 275 -8.41 18.48 -5.96
C CYS A 275 -8.94 19.85 -6.39
N ALA A 276 -10.24 20.11 -6.24
CA ALA A 276 -10.85 21.40 -6.56
C ALA A 276 -10.26 22.55 -5.72
N VAL A 277 -9.80 22.24 -4.50
CA VAL A 277 -9.14 23.22 -3.60
C VAL A 277 -7.63 23.25 -3.86
N ALA A 278 -6.98 22.10 -4.01
CA ALA A 278 -5.52 22.02 -4.12
C ALA A 278 -5.00 22.55 -5.46
N LEU A 279 -5.67 22.25 -6.60
CA LEU A 279 -5.21 22.67 -7.92
C LEU A 279 -5.13 24.20 -8.09
N PRO A 280 -6.12 25.03 -7.71
CA PRO A 280 -6.00 26.48 -7.80
C PRO A 280 -4.97 27.05 -6.83
N LEU A 281 -4.82 26.45 -5.63
CA LEU A 281 -3.80 26.87 -4.67
C LEU A 281 -2.38 26.62 -5.21
N MET A 282 -2.11 25.46 -5.78
CA MET A 282 -0.81 25.17 -6.41
C MET A 282 -0.49 26.13 -7.56
N LYS A 283 -1.47 26.48 -8.41
CA LYS A 283 -1.31 27.48 -9.48
C LYS A 283 -1.00 28.88 -8.95
N LEU A 284 -1.53 29.25 -7.79
CA LEU A 284 -1.22 30.53 -7.14
C LEU A 284 0.19 30.57 -6.58
N PHE A 285 0.69 29.46 -6.01
CA PHE A 285 2.06 29.37 -5.47
C PHE A 285 3.14 29.17 -6.54
N GLN A 286 2.82 28.66 -7.73
CA GLN A 286 3.76 28.56 -8.85
C GLN A 286 3.95 29.89 -9.60
N LYS A 287 3.13 30.89 -9.34
CA LYS A 287 3.19 32.20 -10.00
C LYS A 287 4.04 33.24 -9.25
N HIS A 288 4.64 32.84 -8.14
CA HIS A 288 5.61 33.60 -7.35
C HIS A 288 6.95 32.86 -7.29
#